data_e8dbe8fc5bc30e10906a0acf1c9f03ab
#
_entry.id   e8dbe8fc5bc30e10906a0acf1c9f03ab
#
_cell.length_a   1.000
_cell.length_b   1.000
_cell.length_c   1.000
_cell.angle_alpha   90.00
_cell.angle_beta   90.00
_cell.angle_gamma   90.00
#
_symmetry.space_group_name_H-M   'P 1'
#
loop_
_entity.id
_entity.type
_entity.pdbx_description
1 polymer ?
#
loop_
_entity_poly.entity_id
_entity_poly.type
_entity_poly.pdbx_seq_one_letter_code
_entity_poly.pdbx_strand_id
1 'polypeptide(L)'
;MQTTKPEVVDVSNDPQNPSRRNLLTSGAAALGATLLPAGIQNADAQSHSDKPDPVAPNSPPAGYNILFVLVDQEHFFPKWPMPVPAREAIKKKAITFTNHQAATMQCSSARSVIYTGQHIQHSGIFDNLNFLWQPDLSLKVKTIGHRLQELGYHSAYQGKWHLSANMDTVKKAYDAPMDTYRKIIKSYGFDDFLGVGDIVDQQQGGYTFDKLTLSSAIGWLRNEGQELRAKKQPWYLAVNIVNPHDVTYVNSDLPGKPVQGAKHAMTILPPPTTELYQATWDNYPLPESRHQALDAPGRPKAHKLYQEIWDLLMGSWPNEDRRWRLLLDYYFNCMRDSDENVAAVMQGLKDSGMEDNTIVIFTADHGELGGSHQMRGKGTTAYKEQNHIPLMIIHPAYPGGKECQAITSQLDLATTI
;
A
#
# COMPACT_ATOMS: atom_id res chain seq x y z
N MET A 1 23.98 21.06 -51.84
CA MET A 1 22.80 20.89 -50.98
C MET A 1 23.30 20.66 -49.56
N GLN A 2 23.27 21.73 -48.77
CA GLN A 2 23.71 21.71 -47.37
C GLN A 2 22.54 21.29 -46.51
N THR A 3 22.70 20.24 -45.72
CA THR A 3 21.77 19.78 -44.73
C THR A 3 22.04 20.48 -43.40
N THR A 4 21.20 21.38 -42.97
CA THR A 4 21.20 22.03 -41.69
C THR A 4 20.63 21.06 -40.61
N LYS A 5 21.41 20.85 -39.53
CA LYS A 5 20.98 20.17 -38.32
C LYS A 5 20.01 21.06 -37.53
N PRO A 6 18.98 20.51 -36.87
CA PRO A 6 18.14 21.31 -35.97
C PRO A 6 18.91 21.60 -34.66
N GLU A 7 18.83 22.87 -34.25
CA GLU A 7 19.32 23.39 -32.98
C GLU A 7 18.50 22.84 -31.81
N VAL A 8 19.20 22.31 -30.82
CA VAL A 8 18.60 21.88 -29.53
C VAL A 8 18.49 23.15 -28.67
N VAL A 9 17.25 23.56 -28.38
CA VAL A 9 16.98 24.65 -27.44
C VAL A 9 17.06 24.09 -26.03
N ASP A 10 18.08 24.50 -25.29
CA ASP A 10 18.24 24.25 -23.86
C ASP A 10 17.26 25.11 -23.05
N VAL A 11 16.30 24.48 -22.38
CA VAL A 11 15.32 25.14 -21.52
C VAL A 11 15.64 24.85 -20.05
N SER A 12 16.84 25.24 -19.62
CA SER A 12 17.20 25.26 -18.22
C SER A 12 17.32 26.69 -17.70
N ASN A 13 16.50 27.01 -16.69
CA ASN A 13 16.62 28.18 -15.80
C ASN A 13 16.24 29.56 -16.35
N ASP A 14 14.95 29.86 -16.40
CA ASP A 14 14.48 31.25 -16.30
C ASP A 14 13.71 31.48 -14.99
N PRO A 15 14.22 32.24 -14.01
CA PRO A 15 13.56 32.56 -12.74
C PRO A 15 12.44 33.59 -12.86
N GLN A 16 12.14 34.10 -14.03
CA GLN A 16 11.23 35.25 -14.24
C GLN A 16 9.98 34.94 -15.05
N ASN A 17 9.35 33.79 -14.91
CA ASN A 17 8.04 33.55 -15.54
C ASN A 17 6.90 33.93 -14.59
N PRO A 18 6.17 35.04 -14.82
CA PRO A 18 5.11 35.55 -13.92
C PRO A 18 3.88 34.63 -13.81
N SER A 19 3.70 33.69 -14.71
CA SER A 19 2.53 32.80 -14.78
C SER A 19 2.48 31.77 -13.63
N ARG A 20 3.60 31.46 -13.00
CA ARG A 20 3.66 30.49 -11.88
C ARG A 20 3.35 31.11 -10.52
N ARG A 21 3.53 32.41 -10.36
CA ARG A 21 3.29 33.09 -9.08
C ARG A 21 1.82 33.39 -8.80
N ASN A 22 1.01 33.56 -9.82
CA ASN A 22 -0.40 33.93 -9.67
C ASN A 22 -1.35 32.76 -9.44
N LEU A 23 -0.92 31.51 -9.66
CA LEU A 23 -1.73 30.32 -9.35
C LEU A 23 -1.62 29.87 -7.89
N LEU A 24 -0.57 30.27 -7.18
CA LEU A 24 -0.34 29.90 -5.77
C LEU A 24 -0.90 30.90 -4.75
N THR A 25 -1.20 32.12 -5.19
CA THR A 25 -1.72 33.17 -4.27
C THR A 25 -3.25 33.29 -4.25
N SER A 26 -3.95 32.74 -5.23
CA SER A 26 -5.43 32.86 -5.31
C SER A 26 -6.20 31.71 -4.63
N GLY A 27 -5.54 30.62 -4.24
CA GLY A 27 -6.16 29.46 -3.60
C GLY A 27 -6.12 29.45 -2.07
N ALA A 28 -5.29 30.27 -1.44
CA ALA A 28 -5.04 30.20 0.00
C ALA A 28 -5.80 31.21 0.88
N ALA A 29 -6.60 32.10 0.28
CA ALA A 29 -7.24 33.20 1.00
C ALA A 29 -8.74 33.01 1.33
N ALA A 30 -9.35 31.86 1.03
CA ALA A 30 -10.81 31.70 1.15
C ALA A 30 -11.29 30.71 2.24
N LEU A 31 -10.43 30.16 3.10
CA LEU A 31 -10.83 29.19 4.14
C LEU A 31 -10.28 29.51 5.55
N GLY A 32 -10.28 30.75 5.94
CA GLY A 32 -9.76 31.13 7.26
C GLY A 32 -10.50 32.23 7.97
N ALA A 33 -11.82 32.21 8.08
CA ALA A 33 -12.54 33.03 9.06
C ALA A 33 -13.98 32.55 9.17
N THR A 34 -14.30 31.68 10.13
CA THR A 34 -15.50 31.79 10.97
C THR A 34 -15.56 30.63 12.00
N LEU A 35 -15.81 31.05 13.27
CA LEU A 35 -16.34 30.25 14.37
C LEU A 35 -15.37 29.43 15.21
N LEU A 36 -14.71 30.12 16.15
CA LEU A 36 -14.39 29.52 17.44
C LEU A 36 -15.48 29.94 18.44
N PRO A 37 -16.19 29.02 19.08
CA PRO A 37 -16.95 29.35 20.29
C PRO A 37 -15.97 29.43 21.48
N ALA A 38 -16.05 30.50 22.26
CA ALA A 38 -15.39 30.66 23.54
C ALA A 38 -15.92 29.64 24.55
N GLY A 39 -15.01 28.94 25.24
CA GLY A 39 -15.35 28.14 26.40
C GLY A 39 -14.77 26.73 26.39
N ILE A 40 -13.45 26.61 26.52
CA ILE A 40 -12.86 25.39 27.07
C ILE A 40 -12.20 25.78 28.38
N GLN A 41 -12.86 25.41 29.48
CA GLN A 41 -12.29 25.47 30.82
C GLN A 41 -11.13 24.49 30.91
N ASN A 42 -10.06 24.93 31.58
CA ASN A 42 -8.87 24.12 31.85
C ASN A 42 -9.26 22.79 32.49
N ALA A 43 -9.00 21.71 31.78
CA ALA A 43 -8.92 20.40 32.40
C ALA A 43 -7.55 20.31 33.08
N ASP A 44 -7.56 20.15 34.40
CA ASP A 44 -6.37 19.94 35.21
C ASP A 44 -5.55 18.76 34.63
N ALA A 45 -4.31 19.05 34.28
CA ALA A 45 -3.32 18.04 33.96
C ALA A 45 -3.03 17.25 35.26
N GLN A 46 -3.65 16.08 35.36
CA GLN A 46 -3.23 15.09 36.36
C GLN A 46 -1.80 14.68 36.03
N SER A 47 -0.88 14.98 36.94
CA SER A 47 0.49 14.51 36.91
C SER A 47 0.50 12.97 36.90
N HIS A 48 0.77 12.39 35.75
CA HIS A 48 1.17 11.00 35.68
C HIS A 48 2.52 10.86 36.40
N SER A 49 2.55 10.05 37.46
CA SER A 49 3.78 9.68 38.17
C SER A 49 4.73 8.98 37.21
N ASP A 50 5.95 9.50 37.07
CA ASP A 50 7.10 8.90 36.36
C ASP A 50 7.57 7.57 36.97
N LYS A 51 6.69 6.62 37.14
CA LYS A 51 7.08 5.23 37.35
C LYS A 51 7.02 4.54 36.01
N PRO A 52 8.15 4.01 35.49
CA PRO A 52 8.10 3.17 34.30
C PRO A 52 7.13 2.02 34.58
N ASP A 53 6.21 1.80 33.64
CA ASP A 53 5.34 0.63 33.70
C ASP A 53 6.20 -0.62 33.92
N PRO A 54 5.75 -1.58 34.76
CA PRO A 54 6.50 -2.80 34.98
C PRO A 54 6.67 -3.48 33.62
N VAL A 55 7.93 -3.66 33.21
CA VAL A 55 8.31 -4.41 32.02
C VAL A 55 7.57 -5.75 32.09
N ALA A 56 6.76 -6.02 31.06
CA ALA A 56 6.02 -7.28 30.99
C ALA A 56 6.99 -8.45 31.22
N PRO A 57 6.68 -9.43 32.07
CA PRO A 57 7.63 -10.45 32.53
C PRO A 57 8.14 -11.41 31.44
N ASN A 58 7.84 -11.18 30.16
CA ASN A 58 8.24 -12.00 29.01
C ASN A 58 8.57 -11.14 27.79
N SER A 59 9.46 -10.17 27.91
CA SER A 59 10.02 -9.52 26.72
C SER A 59 10.73 -10.58 25.88
N PRO A 60 10.44 -10.67 24.55
CA PRO A 60 11.11 -11.65 23.70
C PRO A 60 12.62 -11.41 23.68
N PRO A 61 13.45 -12.48 23.58
CA PRO A 61 14.88 -12.31 23.41
C PRO A 61 15.16 -11.52 22.12
N ALA A 62 16.16 -10.63 22.15
CA ALA A 62 16.62 -9.89 20.98
C ALA A 62 17.17 -10.85 19.91
N GLY A 63 16.96 -10.53 18.61
CA GLY A 63 17.60 -11.23 17.52
C GLY A 63 16.71 -12.16 16.68
N TYR A 64 15.39 -12.01 16.74
CA TYR A 64 14.50 -12.65 15.75
C TYR A 64 14.67 -12.04 14.38
N ASN A 65 14.61 -12.87 13.34
CA ASN A 65 14.39 -12.41 11.99
C ASN A 65 12.96 -11.84 11.84
N ILE A 66 12.77 -10.99 10.85
CA ILE A 66 11.45 -10.37 10.59
C ILE A 66 11.11 -10.51 9.13
N LEU A 67 10.04 -11.22 8.82
CA LEU A 67 9.42 -11.28 7.50
C LEU A 67 8.19 -10.39 7.51
N PHE A 68 8.25 -9.29 6.76
CA PHE A 68 7.15 -8.33 6.61
C PHE A 68 6.49 -8.50 5.24
N VAL A 69 5.25 -8.99 5.20
CA VAL A 69 4.47 -9.20 3.98
C VAL A 69 3.40 -8.14 3.89
N LEU A 70 3.50 -7.29 2.89
CA LEU A 70 2.57 -6.20 2.62
C LEU A 70 1.85 -6.46 1.28
N VAL A 71 0.52 -6.50 1.32
CA VAL A 71 -0.32 -6.52 0.12
C VAL A 71 -0.93 -5.15 -0.12
N ASP A 72 -1.18 -4.79 -1.38
CA ASP A 72 -1.71 -3.47 -1.73
C ASP A 72 -3.23 -3.54 -1.92
N GLN A 73 -3.96 -2.67 -1.20
CA GLN A 73 -5.40 -2.44 -1.40
C GLN A 73 -6.32 -3.56 -0.85
N GLU A 74 -5.92 -4.20 0.26
CA GLU A 74 -6.77 -5.21 0.92
C GLU A 74 -7.46 -4.65 2.17
N HIS A 75 -8.81 -4.67 2.21
CA HIS A 75 -9.54 -4.33 3.42
C HIS A 75 -9.71 -5.55 4.35
N PHE A 76 -9.98 -5.28 5.62
CA PHE A 76 -10.20 -6.32 6.60
C PHE A 76 -11.50 -7.08 6.37
N PHE A 77 -11.44 -8.42 6.37
CA PHE A 77 -12.59 -9.31 6.36
C PHE A 77 -12.62 -10.10 7.67
N PRO A 78 -13.68 -10.02 8.48
CA PRO A 78 -13.88 -10.91 9.64
C PRO A 78 -13.88 -12.38 9.21
N LYS A 79 -14.48 -12.64 8.02
CA LYS A 79 -14.48 -13.92 7.32
C LYS A 79 -14.35 -13.65 5.83
N TRP A 80 -13.35 -14.23 5.20
CA TRP A 80 -13.16 -14.06 3.75
C TRP A 80 -14.28 -14.68 2.95
N PRO A 81 -14.83 -14.01 1.94
CA PRO A 81 -15.90 -14.54 1.10
C PRO A 81 -15.44 -15.60 0.10
N MET A 82 -14.13 -15.72 -0.12
CA MET A 82 -13.48 -16.66 -1.03
C MET A 82 -12.40 -17.47 -0.30
N PRO A 83 -11.96 -18.62 -0.88
CA PRO A 83 -10.84 -19.39 -0.31
C PRO A 83 -9.52 -18.61 -0.35
N VAL A 84 -8.88 -18.48 0.81
CA VAL A 84 -7.55 -17.85 0.99
C VAL A 84 -6.71 -18.69 2.00
N PRO A 85 -6.34 -19.92 1.61
CA PRO A 85 -5.77 -20.89 2.52
C PRO A 85 -4.48 -20.43 3.20
N ALA A 86 -3.66 -19.58 2.55
CA ALA A 86 -2.44 -19.04 3.17
C ALA A 86 -2.76 -18.05 4.30
N ARG A 87 -3.69 -17.11 4.06
CA ARG A 87 -4.15 -16.18 5.10
C ARG A 87 -4.79 -16.91 6.27
N GLU A 88 -5.61 -17.93 5.99
CA GLU A 88 -6.21 -18.78 7.03
C GLU A 88 -5.14 -19.54 7.84
N ALA A 89 -4.10 -20.02 7.18
CA ALA A 89 -2.98 -20.68 7.85
C ALA A 89 -2.17 -19.71 8.73
N ILE A 90 -1.94 -18.48 8.25
CA ILE A 90 -1.32 -17.41 9.05
C ILE A 90 -2.22 -17.09 10.25
N LYS A 91 -3.52 -16.87 10.05
CA LYS A 91 -4.48 -16.57 11.13
C LYS A 91 -4.46 -17.61 12.24
N LYS A 92 -4.35 -18.88 11.90
CA LYS A 92 -4.27 -19.99 12.90
C LYS A 92 -3.01 -19.91 13.78
N LYS A 93 -1.91 -19.32 13.30
CA LYS A 93 -0.63 -19.20 14.01
C LYS A 93 -0.40 -17.79 14.58
N ALA A 94 -1.15 -16.80 14.14
CA ALA A 94 -0.94 -15.40 14.44
C ALA A 94 -1.79 -14.91 15.63
N ILE A 95 -1.39 -13.77 16.18
CA ILE A 95 -2.30 -12.85 16.86
C ILE A 95 -2.90 -11.96 15.76
N THR A 96 -4.23 -12.00 15.61
CA THR A 96 -4.98 -11.20 14.64
C THR A 96 -5.49 -9.93 15.32
N PHE A 97 -5.07 -8.78 14.82
CA PHE A 97 -5.56 -7.48 15.29
C PHE A 97 -6.83 -7.12 14.53
N THR A 98 -7.98 -7.27 15.18
CA THR A 98 -9.28 -7.12 14.53
C THR A 98 -9.72 -5.66 14.36
N ASN A 99 -8.90 -4.70 14.80
CA ASN A 99 -9.20 -3.27 14.73
C ASN A 99 -7.95 -2.45 14.33
N HIS A 100 -7.25 -2.93 13.29
CA HIS A 100 -6.08 -2.24 12.74
C HIS A 100 -6.50 -1.26 11.65
N GLN A 101 -5.98 -0.02 11.72
CA GLN A 101 -6.40 1.08 10.88
C GLN A 101 -5.26 1.59 9.99
N ALA A 102 -5.56 1.82 8.72
CA ALA A 102 -4.69 2.62 7.87
C ALA A 102 -4.67 4.08 8.35
N ALA A 103 -3.49 4.67 8.42
CA ALA A 103 -3.33 6.06 8.84
C ALA A 103 -3.66 7.04 7.70
N THR A 104 -3.65 6.56 6.46
CA THR A 104 -3.98 7.30 5.24
C THR A 104 -4.33 6.32 4.11
N MET A 105 -5.03 6.78 3.06
CA MET A 105 -5.71 5.92 2.09
C MET A 105 -5.14 5.96 0.68
N GLN A 106 -3.96 6.54 0.48
CA GLN A 106 -3.22 6.47 -0.78
C GLN A 106 -1.97 5.61 -0.59
N CYS A 107 -1.58 4.86 -1.63
CA CYS A 107 -0.48 3.91 -1.51
C CYS A 107 0.81 4.56 -1.00
N SER A 108 1.29 5.64 -1.67
CA SER A 108 2.54 6.30 -1.26
C SER A 108 2.46 6.87 0.15
N SER A 109 1.36 7.56 0.49
CA SER A 109 1.20 8.13 1.83
C SER A 109 1.12 7.04 2.91
N ALA A 110 0.36 5.97 2.69
CA ALA A 110 0.28 4.83 3.62
C ALA A 110 1.63 4.13 3.78
N ARG A 111 2.33 3.86 2.67
CA ARG A 111 3.68 3.26 2.70
C ARG A 111 4.67 4.16 3.43
N SER A 112 4.57 5.49 3.27
CA SER A 112 5.43 6.41 4.03
C SER A 112 5.21 6.27 5.54
N VAL A 113 3.97 6.11 6.00
CA VAL A 113 3.65 5.88 7.41
C VAL A 113 4.22 4.54 7.87
N ILE A 114 3.98 3.46 7.12
CA ILE A 114 4.46 2.11 7.45
C ILE A 114 5.99 2.09 7.59
N TYR A 115 6.71 2.65 6.59
CA TYR A 115 8.18 2.55 6.55
C TYR A 115 8.91 3.61 7.37
N THR A 116 8.24 4.67 7.85
CA THR A 116 8.88 5.70 8.68
C THR A 116 8.38 5.74 10.12
N GLY A 117 7.19 5.19 10.40
CA GLY A 117 6.50 5.33 11.69
C GLY A 117 6.06 6.77 11.96
N GLN A 118 5.92 7.61 10.93
CA GLN A 118 5.59 9.01 11.07
C GLN A 118 4.29 9.35 10.33
N HIS A 119 3.52 10.26 10.88
CA HIS A 119 2.38 10.84 10.16
C HIS A 119 2.83 11.54 8.88
N ILE A 120 1.95 11.62 7.88
CA ILE A 120 2.22 12.18 6.55
C ILE A 120 2.72 13.63 6.59
N GLN A 121 2.29 14.44 7.54
CA GLN A 121 2.80 15.81 7.74
C GLN A 121 4.29 15.86 8.13
N HIS A 122 4.84 14.76 8.63
CA HIS A 122 6.27 14.65 8.97
C HIS A 122 7.06 13.94 7.88
N SER A 123 6.49 12.92 7.22
CA SER A 123 7.12 12.26 6.07
C SER A 123 7.11 13.12 4.80
N GLY A 124 6.13 14.06 4.69
CA GLY A 124 5.94 14.92 3.52
C GLY A 124 5.24 14.22 2.34
N ILE A 125 4.74 12.99 2.54
CA ILE A 125 4.06 12.22 1.50
C ILE A 125 2.55 12.26 1.73
N PHE A 126 1.88 13.20 1.07
CA PHE A 126 0.44 13.44 1.22
C PHE A 126 -0.41 12.68 0.20
N ASP A 127 0.17 12.35 -0.95
CA ASP A 127 -0.52 11.73 -2.08
C ASP A 127 0.39 10.76 -2.82
N ASN A 128 -0.11 10.10 -3.85
CA ASN A 128 0.70 9.23 -4.69
C ASN A 128 1.74 10.00 -5.50
N LEU A 129 2.92 9.42 -5.66
CA LEU A 129 4.02 10.00 -6.43
C LEU A 129 3.74 10.20 -7.92
N ASN A 130 2.66 9.61 -8.43
CA ASN A 130 2.17 9.82 -9.79
C ASN A 130 1.74 11.27 -10.05
N PHE A 131 1.39 12.00 -9.00
CA PHE A 131 0.99 13.39 -9.10
C PHE A 131 2.20 14.32 -9.05
N LEU A 132 2.26 15.28 -9.97
CA LEU A 132 3.39 16.20 -10.14
C LEU A 132 3.69 17.08 -8.91
N TRP A 133 2.69 17.26 -8.04
CA TRP A 133 2.86 18.06 -6.80
C TRP A 133 3.45 17.27 -5.64
N GLN A 134 3.49 15.92 -5.74
CA GLN A 134 4.01 15.08 -4.66
C GLN A 134 5.50 14.81 -4.87
N PRO A 135 6.38 15.32 -3.99
CA PRO A 135 7.81 15.00 -4.04
C PRO A 135 8.09 13.60 -3.51
N ASP A 136 9.27 13.08 -3.85
CA ASP A 136 9.82 11.85 -3.29
C ASP A 136 9.96 11.91 -1.76
N LEU A 137 9.94 10.75 -1.10
CA LEU A 137 10.31 10.66 0.31
C LEU A 137 11.72 11.20 0.50
N SER A 138 11.85 12.18 1.38
CA SER A 138 13.14 12.81 1.64
C SER A 138 14.14 11.82 2.25
N LEU A 139 15.35 11.74 1.71
CA LEU A 139 16.44 10.94 2.27
C LEU A 139 16.86 11.36 3.69
N LYS A 140 16.39 12.52 4.17
CA LYS A 140 16.59 12.96 5.57
C LYS A 140 15.65 12.25 6.55
N VAL A 141 14.56 11.64 6.04
CA VAL A 141 13.61 10.88 6.87
C VAL A 141 14.10 9.44 6.96
N LYS A 142 14.46 9.02 8.17
CA LYS A 142 14.89 7.64 8.42
C LYS A 142 13.72 6.69 8.27
N THR A 143 13.91 5.64 7.50
CA THR A 143 12.99 4.51 7.39
C THR A 143 13.27 3.46 8.45
N ILE A 144 12.39 2.47 8.56
CA ILE A 144 12.61 1.27 9.39
C ILE A 144 13.89 0.53 8.97
N GLY A 145 14.24 0.51 7.67
CA GLY A 145 15.50 -0.08 7.20
C GLY A 145 16.72 0.56 7.85
N HIS A 146 16.81 1.89 7.86
CA HIS A 146 17.90 2.59 8.55
C HIS A 146 17.95 2.28 10.04
N ARG A 147 16.78 2.25 10.71
CA ARG A 147 16.72 2.00 12.17
C ARG A 147 17.14 0.59 12.52
N LEU A 148 16.73 -0.38 11.71
CA LEU A 148 17.12 -1.77 11.91
C LEU A 148 18.60 -2.00 11.64
N GLN A 149 19.20 -1.32 10.64
CA GLN A 149 20.64 -1.34 10.43
C GLN A 149 21.42 -0.80 11.63
N GLU A 150 20.94 0.27 12.27
CA GLU A 150 21.52 0.82 13.52
C GLU A 150 21.49 -0.21 14.67
N LEU A 151 20.56 -1.18 14.63
CA LEU A 151 20.44 -2.29 15.57
C LEU A 151 21.20 -3.56 15.13
N GLY A 152 21.95 -3.51 14.02
CA GLY A 152 22.73 -4.63 13.51
C GLY A 152 21.99 -5.62 12.61
N TYR A 153 20.75 -5.30 12.22
CA TYR A 153 20.01 -6.09 11.24
C TYR A 153 20.54 -5.86 9.82
N HIS A 154 20.48 -6.90 9.01
CA HIS A 154 20.57 -6.76 7.55
C HIS A 154 19.16 -6.58 6.98
N SER A 155 18.92 -5.51 6.23
CA SER A 155 17.60 -5.15 5.74
C SER A 155 17.47 -5.42 4.24
N ALA A 156 16.41 -6.13 3.82
CA ALA A 156 16.11 -6.41 2.42
C ALA A 156 14.70 -5.96 2.06
N TYR A 157 14.52 -5.54 0.81
CA TYR A 157 13.25 -5.07 0.26
C TYR A 157 12.98 -5.72 -1.09
N GLN A 158 11.76 -6.24 -1.30
CA GLN A 158 11.34 -6.83 -2.57
C GLN A 158 9.95 -6.32 -2.96
N GLY A 159 9.76 -5.99 -4.22
CA GLY A 159 8.49 -5.58 -4.79
C GLY A 159 8.22 -4.07 -4.77
N LYS A 160 6.95 -3.68 -4.69
CA LYS A 160 6.46 -2.31 -4.85
C LYS A 160 6.98 -1.37 -3.75
N TRP A 161 7.68 -0.30 -4.15
CA TRP A 161 8.20 0.74 -3.25
C TRP A 161 7.28 1.96 -3.14
N HIS A 162 7.04 2.63 -4.25
CA HIS A 162 6.14 3.79 -4.43
C HIS A 162 6.42 4.98 -3.51
N LEU A 163 7.70 5.22 -3.14
CA LEU A 163 8.13 6.36 -2.32
C LEU A 163 9.24 7.20 -2.98
N SER A 164 9.63 6.87 -4.21
CA SER A 164 10.54 7.68 -5.03
C SER A 164 10.31 7.46 -6.53
N ALA A 165 10.14 8.53 -7.28
CA ALA A 165 9.77 8.48 -8.70
C ALA A 165 10.84 7.83 -9.60
N ASN A 166 12.09 7.77 -9.15
CA ASN A 166 13.19 7.13 -9.87
C ASN A 166 13.16 5.59 -9.82
N MET A 167 12.25 5.00 -9.03
CA MET A 167 11.95 3.57 -9.04
C MET A 167 10.87 3.20 -10.06
N ASP A 168 10.17 4.18 -10.64
CA ASP A 168 9.03 3.96 -11.54
C ASP A 168 9.48 3.43 -12.90
N THR A 169 9.10 2.19 -13.22
CA THR A 169 9.44 1.52 -14.49
C THR A 169 8.64 2.06 -15.68
N VAL A 170 7.44 2.57 -15.45
CA VAL A 170 6.57 3.07 -16.53
C VAL A 170 7.17 4.31 -17.19
N LYS A 171 7.79 5.19 -16.41
CA LYS A 171 8.41 6.42 -16.93
C LYS A 171 9.78 6.19 -17.56
N LYS A 172 10.49 5.13 -17.15
CA LYS A 172 11.86 4.84 -17.58
C LYS A 172 11.99 3.59 -18.44
N ALA A 173 10.89 2.96 -18.77
CA ALA A 173 10.76 1.91 -19.78
C ALA A 173 11.92 0.89 -19.77
N TYR A 174 12.29 0.38 -18.61
CA TYR A 174 13.36 -0.62 -18.47
C TYR A 174 14.78 -0.14 -18.82
N ASP A 175 14.99 1.18 -18.94
CA ASP A 175 16.29 1.73 -19.33
C ASP A 175 17.34 1.68 -18.22
N ALA A 176 16.95 1.48 -16.97
CA ALA A 176 17.87 1.44 -15.85
C ALA A 176 18.33 0.02 -15.55
N PRO A 177 19.65 -0.23 -15.43
CA PRO A 177 20.16 -1.48 -14.89
C PRO A 177 19.61 -1.76 -13.48
N MET A 178 19.43 -3.03 -13.12
CA MET A 178 18.94 -3.43 -11.78
C MET A 178 19.76 -2.82 -10.63
N ASP A 179 21.06 -2.66 -10.81
CA ASP A 179 21.94 -1.97 -9.85
C ASP A 179 21.51 -0.54 -9.53
N THR A 180 20.84 0.14 -10.46
CA THR A 180 20.32 1.48 -10.22
C THR A 180 19.22 1.44 -9.18
N TYR A 181 18.24 0.54 -9.33
CA TYR A 181 17.15 0.35 -8.37
C TYR A 181 17.67 -0.09 -7.00
N ARG A 182 18.64 -1.00 -6.97
CA ARG A 182 19.30 -1.42 -5.74
C ARG A 182 19.95 -0.25 -5.00
N LYS A 183 20.67 0.64 -5.71
CA LYS A 183 21.28 1.84 -5.12
C LYS A 183 20.25 2.80 -4.55
N ILE A 184 19.10 2.97 -5.24
CA ILE A 184 18.00 3.80 -4.78
C ILE A 184 17.45 3.24 -3.46
N ILE A 185 17.06 1.97 -3.44
CA ILE A 185 16.51 1.32 -2.25
C ILE A 185 17.52 1.32 -1.10
N LYS A 186 18.81 1.14 -1.40
CA LYS A 186 19.89 1.25 -0.41
C LYS A 186 19.98 2.63 0.24
N SER A 187 19.70 3.70 -0.51
CA SER A 187 19.65 5.06 0.06
C SER A 187 18.49 5.28 1.04
N TYR A 188 17.51 4.38 1.03
CA TYR A 188 16.40 4.32 1.98
C TYR A 188 16.59 3.27 3.09
N GLY A 189 17.81 2.74 3.26
CA GLY A 189 18.19 1.87 4.36
C GLY A 189 17.91 0.38 4.15
N PHE A 190 17.78 -0.09 2.90
CA PHE A 190 17.62 -1.50 2.61
C PHE A 190 18.82 -1.99 1.77
N ASP A 191 19.57 -2.95 2.27
CA ASP A 191 20.82 -3.43 1.67
C ASP A 191 20.59 -4.14 0.35
N ASP A 192 19.51 -4.91 0.27
CA ASP A 192 19.21 -5.76 -0.86
C ASP A 192 17.88 -5.40 -1.54
N PHE A 193 17.91 -5.41 -2.86
CA PHE A 193 16.75 -5.32 -3.74
C PHE A 193 17.04 -6.09 -5.03
N LEU A 194 16.10 -6.90 -5.46
CA LEU A 194 16.16 -7.59 -6.74
C LEU A 194 14.81 -7.47 -7.46
N GLY A 195 14.74 -6.64 -8.50
CA GLY A 195 13.50 -6.40 -9.23
C GLY A 195 13.68 -5.42 -10.38
N VAL A 196 12.62 -5.19 -11.13
CA VAL A 196 12.58 -4.32 -12.31
C VAL A 196 12.24 -2.86 -11.98
N GLY A 197 12.35 -2.48 -10.71
CA GLY A 197 11.91 -1.19 -10.20
C GLY A 197 10.49 -1.24 -9.66
N ASP A 198 9.81 -0.11 -9.65
CA ASP A 198 8.47 0.01 -9.10
C ASP A 198 7.39 -0.30 -10.16
N ILE A 199 6.41 -1.11 -9.80
CA ILE A 199 5.29 -1.50 -10.66
C ILE A 199 4.08 -0.66 -10.27
N VAL A 200 4.09 0.61 -10.67
CA VAL A 200 2.99 1.54 -10.45
C VAL A 200 2.35 1.93 -11.78
N ASP A 201 1.06 2.25 -11.76
CA ASP A 201 0.27 2.63 -12.95
C ASP A 201 0.21 1.56 -14.07
N GLN A 202 0.61 0.33 -13.77
CA GLN A 202 0.49 -0.78 -14.71
C GLN A 202 -0.80 -1.56 -14.46
N GLN A 203 -1.56 -1.74 -15.53
CA GLN A 203 -2.73 -2.61 -15.54
C GLN A 203 -2.26 -4.06 -15.38
N GLN A 204 -2.93 -4.82 -14.52
CA GLN A 204 -2.55 -6.20 -14.21
C GLN A 204 -1.07 -6.31 -13.75
N GLY A 205 -0.58 -5.30 -13.01
CA GLY A 205 0.79 -5.27 -12.50
C GLY A 205 1.05 -6.39 -11.51
N GLY A 206 0.11 -6.67 -10.63
CA GLY A 206 0.19 -7.80 -9.69
C GLY A 206 0.14 -9.13 -10.40
N TYR A 207 -0.83 -9.34 -11.29
CA TYR A 207 -0.95 -10.55 -12.12
C TYR A 207 0.34 -10.87 -12.89
N THR A 208 1.00 -9.84 -13.43
CA THR A 208 2.18 -10.00 -14.28
C THR A 208 3.47 -10.15 -13.48
N PHE A 209 3.65 -9.39 -12.40
CA PHE A 209 4.96 -9.19 -11.77
C PHE A 209 5.07 -9.69 -10.33
N ASP A 210 3.98 -9.96 -9.61
CA ASP A 210 4.09 -10.42 -8.22
C ASP A 210 4.89 -11.72 -8.09
N LYS A 211 4.80 -12.61 -9.09
CA LYS A 211 5.60 -13.85 -9.10
C LYS A 211 7.11 -13.60 -9.25
N LEU A 212 7.52 -12.48 -9.86
CA LEU A 212 8.92 -12.07 -9.90
C LEU A 212 9.37 -11.59 -8.51
N THR A 213 8.58 -10.74 -7.86
CA THR A 213 8.81 -10.28 -6.49
C THR A 213 8.96 -11.46 -5.53
N LEU A 214 8.07 -12.41 -5.66
CA LEU A 214 8.07 -13.65 -4.89
C LEU A 214 9.32 -14.48 -5.12
N SER A 215 9.70 -14.69 -6.40
CA SER A 215 10.91 -15.45 -6.77
C SER A 215 12.16 -14.79 -6.19
N SER A 216 12.22 -13.46 -6.19
CA SER A 216 13.30 -12.68 -5.59
C SER A 216 13.36 -12.88 -4.07
N ALA A 217 12.22 -12.84 -3.38
CA ALA A 217 12.15 -13.05 -1.93
C ALA A 217 12.57 -14.48 -1.53
N ILE A 218 12.09 -15.49 -2.26
CA ILE A 218 12.46 -16.90 -1.99
C ILE A 218 13.95 -17.14 -2.31
N GLY A 219 14.45 -16.58 -3.41
CA GLY A 219 15.86 -16.61 -3.76
C GLY A 219 16.73 -16.00 -2.66
N TRP A 220 16.32 -14.84 -2.15
CA TRP A 220 16.99 -14.15 -1.05
C TRP A 220 17.02 -15.02 0.23
N LEU A 221 15.90 -15.63 0.62
CA LEU A 221 15.84 -16.53 1.79
C LEU A 221 16.77 -17.73 1.63
N ARG A 222 16.93 -18.27 0.43
CA ARG A 222 17.77 -19.45 0.13
C ARG A 222 19.26 -19.14 0.06
N ASN A 223 19.66 -17.92 -0.23
CA ASN A 223 21.04 -17.48 -0.41
C ASN A 223 21.46 -16.55 0.74
N GLU A 224 21.18 -15.26 0.63
CA GLU A 224 21.58 -14.23 1.59
C GLU A 224 21.08 -14.52 2.99
N GLY A 225 19.81 -14.99 3.12
CA GLY A 225 19.23 -15.37 4.40
C GLY A 225 19.99 -16.51 5.09
N GLN A 226 20.48 -17.52 4.33
CA GLN A 226 21.30 -18.59 4.87
C GLN A 226 22.69 -18.12 5.30
N GLU A 227 23.31 -17.21 4.52
CA GLU A 227 24.59 -16.63 4.89
C GLU A 227 24.49 -15.81 6.18
N LEU A 228 23.42 -15.03 6.34
CA LEU A 228 23.14 -14.26 7.56
C LEU A 228 22.89 -15.18 8.75
N ARG A 229 22.15 -16.28 8.56
CA ARG A 229 21.96 -17.32 9.58
C ARG A 229 23.28 -17.91 10.04
N ALA A 230 24.18 -18.24 9.11
CA ALA A 230 25.51 -18.76 9.44
C ALA A 230 26.35 -17.76 10.25
N LYS A 231 26.20 -16.47 9.97
CA LYS A 231 26.83 -15.35 10.67
C LYS A 231 26.13 -14.98 12.00
N LYS A 232 24.99 -15.60 12.31
CA LYS A 232 24.09 -15.25 13.43
C LYS A 232 23.66 -13.79 13.41
N GLN A 233 23.51 -13.21 12.22
CA GLN A 233 23.05 -11.85 12.01
C GLN A 233 21.55 -11.87 11.75
N PRO A 234 20.73 -11.15 12.54
CA PRO A 234 19.30 -11.06 12.29
C PRO A 234 19.03 -10.23 11.03
N TRP A 235 17.91 -10.53 10.36
CA TRP A 235 17.52 -9.86 9.15
C TRP A 235 16.04 -9.41 9.17
N TYR A 236 15.77 -8.38 8.37
CA TYR A 236 14.46 -7.90 8.03
C TYR A 236 14.25 -8.04 6.52
N LEU A 237 13.20 -8.74 6.10
CA LEU A 237 12.82 -8.88 4.70
C LEU A 237 11.41 -8.36 4.50
N ALA A 238 11.26 -7.25 3.76
CA ALA A 238 9.97 -6.73 3.31
C ALA A 238 9.62 -7.32 1.93
N VAL A 239 8.46 -7.97 1.82
CA VAL A 239 7.90 -8.49 0.57
C VAL A 239 6.61 -7.75 0.27
N ASN A 240 6.63 -6.93 -0.79
CA ASN A 240 5.56 -6.01 -1.15
C ASN A 240 4.85 -6.46 -2.42
N ILE A 241 3.74 -7.15 -2.25
CA ILE A 241 2.89 -7.72 -3.29
C ILE A 241 1.96 -6.62 -3.83
N VAL A 242 1.80 -6.53 -5.16
CA VAL A 242 0.93 -5.53 -5.78
C VAL A 242 -0.54 -5.93 -5.65
N ASN A 243 -0.91 -7.20 -5.90
CA ASN A 243 -2.31 -7.61 -5.77
C ASN A 243 -2.80 -7.56 -4.30
N PRO A 244 -4.08 -7.13 -4.12
CA PRO A 244 -5.20 -6.99 -5.07
C PRO A 244 -5.36 -5.64 -5.80
N HIS A 245 -4.37 -4.77 -5.82
CA HIS A 245 -4.40 -3.44 -6.46
C HIS A 245 -4.85 -3.44 -7.94
N ASP A 246 -4.69 -4.53 -8.69
CA ASP A 246 -5.07 -4.62 -10.11
C ASP A 246 -6.55 -4.30 -10.35
N VAL A 247 -7.41 -4.46 -9.34
CA VAL A 247 -8.82 -4.06 -9.38
C VAL A 247 -9.02 -2.60 -9.77
N THR A 248 -8.06 -1.73 -9.46
CA THR A 248 -8.07 -0.30 -9.77
C THR A 248 -8.30 -0.03 -11.26
N TYR A 249 -7.70 -0.83 -12.13
CA TYR A 249 -7.69 -0.62 -13.59
C TYR A 249 -8.69 -1.51 -14.33
N VAL A 250 -9.69 -2.05 -13.63
CA VAL A 250 -10.66 -2.95 -14.25
C VAL A 250 -11.55 -2.24 -15.27
N ASN A 251 -11.69 -2.84 -16.45
CA ASN A 251 -12.70 -2.47 -17.44
C ASN A 251 -13.93 -3.36 -17.29
N SER A 252 -15.07 -2.74 -17.01
CA SER A 252 -16.36 -3.42 -16.80
C SER A 252 -17.30 -3.37 -17.99
N ASP A 253 -16.83 -2.91 -19.15
CA ASP A 253 -17.63 -2.82 -20.37
C ASP A 253 -17.93 -4.19 -20.97
N LEU A 254 -19.07 -4.29 -21.59
CA LEU A 254 -19.41 -5.44 -22.43
C LEU A 254 -18.71 -5.32 -23.78
N PRO A 255 -18.38 -6.43 -24.44
CA PRO A 255 -17.81 -6.41 -25.79
C PRO A 255 -18.64 -5.54 -26.75
N GLY A 256 -17.98 -4.64 -27.46
CA GLY A 256 -18.62 -3.74 -28.44
C GLY A 256 -19.53 -2.65 -27.85
N LYS A 257 -19.60 -2.49 -26.52
CA LYS A 257 -20.41 -1.45 -25.86
C LYS A 257 -19.55 -0.61 -24.90
N PRO A 258 -18.62 0.21 -25.42
CA PRO A 258 -17.75 1.02 -24.57
C PRO A 258 -18.55 2.15 -23.89
N VAL A 259 -18.58 2.14 -22.56
CA VAL A 259 -19.13 3.20 -21.72
C VAL A 259 -18.01 3.73 -20.83
N GLN A 260 -17.40 2.88 -20.03
CA GLN A 260 -16.24 3.19 -19.22
C GLN A 260 -15.03 3.49 -20.11
N GLY A 261 -14.75 2.65 -21.09
CA GLY A 261 -13.64 2.78 -22.03
C GLY A 261 -13.83 3.85 -23.11
N ALA A 262 -14.96 4.57 -23.13
CA ALA A 262 -15.21 5.58 -24.15
C ALA A 262 -14.33 6.84 -23.98
N LYS A 263 -13.99 7.21 -22.74
CA LYS A 263 -13.16 8.38 -22.43
C LYS A 263 -12.52 8.22 -21.05
N HIS A 264 -11.22 8.09 -21.00
CA HIS A 264 -10.43 7.98 -19.76
C HIS A 264 -8.97 8.38 -20.01
N ALA A 265 -8.25 8.77 -18.96
CA ALA A 265 -6.85 9.19 -19.04
C ALA A 265 -5.87 8.02 -18.88
N MET A 266 -6.23 6.99 -18.13
CA MET A 266 -5.38 5.82 -17.87
C MET A 266 -5.92 4.59 -18.61
N THR A 267 -5.04 3.67 -19.00
CA THR A 267 -5.45 2.40 -19.62
C THR A 267 -6.19 1.53 -18.61
N ILE A 268 -7.30 0.92 -19.05
CA ILE A 268 -8.09 -0.05 -18.27
C ILE A 268 -8.20 -1.34 -19.07
N LEU A 269 -8.20 -2.51 -18.37
CA LEU A 269 -8.28 -3.84 -18.99
C LEU A 269 -9.37 -4.69 -18.34
N PRO A 270 -10.01 -5.60 -19.10
CA PRO A 270 -10.87 -6.60 -18.48
C PRO A 270 -10.03 -7.52 -17.56
N PRO A 271 -10.67 -8.23 -16.61
CA PRO A 271 -9.96 -9.25 -15.82
C PRO A 271 -9.22 -10.26 -16.71
N PRO A 272 -8.09 -10.83 -16.24
CA PRO A 272 -7.42 -11.93 -16.96
C PRO A 272 -8.36 -13.11 -17.24
N THR A 273 -8.08 -13.87 -18.29
CA THR A 273 -8.91 -15.00 -18.73
C THR A 273 -8.49 -16.36 -18.16
N THR A 274 -7.49 -16.39 -17.28
CA THR A 274 -7.06 -17.62 -16.60
C THR A 274 -8.13 -18.10 -15.63
N GLU A 275 -8.17 -19.40 -15.36
CA GLU A 275 -9.19 -20.07 -14.54
C GLU A 275 -9.42 -19.41 -13.18
N LEU A 276 -8.34 -19.02 -12.50
CA LEU A 276 -8.42 -18.33 -11.21
C LEU A 276 -9.30 -17.08 -11.28
N TYR A 277 -9.19 -16.29 -12.35
CA TYR A 277 -9.89 -15.02 -12.52
C TYR A 277 -11.29 -15.14 -13.12
N GLN A 278 -11.74 -16.36 -13.49
CA GLN A 278 -13.10 -16.61 -13.97
C GLN A 278 -14.10 -16.99 -12.85
N ALA A 279 -13.63 -17.14 -11.62
CA ALA A 279 -14.51 -17.44 -10.48
C ALA A 279 -15.41 -16.24 -10.15
N THR A 280 -16.67 -16.54 -9.78
CA THR A 280 -17.68 -15.58 -9.34
C THR A 280 -18.06 -15.81 -7.88
N TRP A 281 -18.47 -14.75 -7.19
CA TRP A 281 -18.72 -14.75 -5.75
C TRP A 281 -20.12 -14.22 -5.41
N ASP A 282 -21.14 -14.77 -6.08
CA ASP A 282 -22.55 -14.34 -5.95
C ASP A 282 -23.10 -14.45 -4.52
N ASN A 283 -22.49 -15.30 -3.68
CA ASN A 283 -22.83 -15.45 -2.27
C ASN A 283 -22.39 -14.25 -1.40
N TYR A 284 -21.55 -13.35 -1.93
CA TYR A 284 -21.19 -12.11 -1.24
C TYR A 284 -22.10 -10.97 -1.72
N PRO A 285 -22.89 -10.34 -0.82
CA PRO A 285 -23.83 -9.32 -1.24
C PRO A 285 -23.12 -8.06 -1.75
N LEU A 286 -23.72 -7.41 -2.74
CA LEU A 286 -23.32 -6.06 -3.13
C LEU A 286 -23.59 -5.08 -1.98
N PRO A 287 -22.73 -4.08 -1.74
CA PRO A 287 -22.95 -3.11 -0.67
C PRO A 287 -24.27 -2.35 -0.85
N GLU A 288 -25.15 -2.38 0.15
CA GLU A 288 -26.41 -1.62 0.13
C GLU A 288 -26.15 -0.10 0.00
N SER A 289 -25.06 0.37 0.56
CA SER A 289 -24.65 1.78 0.47
C SER A 289 -24.31 2.25 -0.95
N ARG A 290 -24.20 1.35 -1.95
CA ARG A 290 -24.04 1.71 -3.37
C ARG A 290 -25.20 2.53 -3.94
N HIS A 291 -26.35 2.48 -3.28
CA HIS A 291 -27.56 3.24 -3.66
C HIS A 291 -27.58 4.65 -3.04
N GLN A 292 -26.62 5.00 -2.20
CA GLN A 292 -26.54 6.34 -1.63
C GLN A 292 -26.08 7.34 -2.72
N ALA A 293 -26.96 8.27 -3.07
CA ALA A 293 -26.61 9.29 -4.05
C ALA A 293 -25.39 10.13 -3.58
N LEU A 294 -24.47 10.42 -4.51
CA LEU A 294 -23.23 11.17 -4.21
C LEU A 294 -23.51 12.60 -3.75
N ASP A 295 -24.67 13.14 -4.08
CA ASP A 295 -25.16 14.47 -3.75
C ASP A 295 -26.28 14.47 -2.68
N ALA A 296 -26.50 13.34 -2.00
CA ALA A 296 -27.50 13.25 -0.94
C ALA A 296 -27.26 14.28 0.17
N PRO A 297 -28.31 14.81 0.81
CA PRO A 297 -28.18 15.74 1.91
C PRO A 297 -27.28 15.20 3.04
N GLY A 298 -26.37 16.06 3.52
CA GLY A 298 -25.40 15.69 4.56
C GLY A 298 -24.15 14.96 4.05
N ARG A 299 -24.09 14.62 2.78
CA ARG A 299 -22.91 13.98 2.21
C ARG A 299 -21.83 15.03 1.85
N PRO A 300 -20.54 14.79 2.16
CA PRO A 300 -19.47 15.72 1.78
C PRO A 300 -19.39 15.92 0.26
N LYS A 301 -19.34 17.16 -0.19
CA LYS A 301 -19.19 17.49 -1.63
C LYS A 301 -17.93 16.87 -2.25
N ALA A 302 -16.90 16.61 -1.44
CA ALA A 302 -15.67 15.94 -1.84
C ALA A 302 -15.91 14.54 -2.43
N HIS A 303 -16.98 13.82 -2.02
CA HIS A 303 -17.29 12.49 -2.55
C HIS A 303 -17.70 12.54 -4.03
N LYS A 304 -18.49 13.55 -4.42
CA LYS A 304 -18.84 13.75 -5.82
C LYS A 304 -17.62 14.13 -6.66
N LEU A 305 -16.80 15.05 -6.17
CA LEU A 305 -15.55 15.43 -6.83
C LEU A 305 -14.58 14.24 -6.96
N TYR A 306 -14.48 13.43 -5.92
CA TYR A 306 -13.69 12.20 -5.96
C TYR A 306 -14.15 11.27 -7.09
N GLN A 307 -15.46 11.03 -7.22
CA GLN A 307 -15.99 10.19 -8.29
C GLN A 307 -15.74 10.82 -9.69
N GLU A 308 -15.87 12.13 -9.82
CA GLU A 308 -15.58 12.83 -11.08
C GLU A 308 -14.10 12.68 -11.49
N ILE A 309 -13.18 12.73 -10.53
CA ILE A 309 -11.75 12.46 -10.77
C ILE A 309 -11.53 11.00 -11.20
N TRP A 310 -12.17 10.06 -10.52
CA TRP A 310 -12.08 8.64 -10.90
C TRP A 310 -12.66 8.39 -12.31
N ASP A 311 -13.75 9.04 -12.67
CA ASP A 311 -14.32 8.95 -14.01
C ASP A 311 -13.40 9.54 -15.09
N LEU A 312 -12.69 10.62 -14.76
CA LEU A 312 -11.68 11.19 -15.65
C LEU A 312 -10.48 10.23 -15.84
N LEU A 313 -10.01 9.61 -14.78
CA LEU A 313 -8.83 8.73 -14.80
C LEU A 313 -9.15 7.36 -15.40
N MET A 314 -10.21 6.71 -14.89
CA MET A 314 -10.52 5.29 -15.13
C MET A 314 -11.80 5.09 -15.97
N GLY A 315 -12.41 6.17 -16.47
CA GLY A 315 -13.65 6.13 -17.22
C GLY A 315 -14.92 6.06 -16.37
N SER A 316 -16.03 6.47 -16.96
CA SER A 316 -17.34 6.55 -16.32
C SER A 316 -17.80 5.21 -15.78
N TRP A 317 -18.36 5.22 -14.56
CA TRP A 317 -18.84 4.02 -13.88
C TRP A 317 -20.35 4.12 -13.60
N PRO A 318 -21.22 3.71 -14.53
CA PRO A 318 -22.66 3.63 -14.26
C PRO A 318 -22.97 2.76 -13.05
N ASN A 319 -23.90 3.20 -12.21
CA ASN A 319 -24.32 2.46 -11.02
C ASN A 319 -25.20 1.25 -11.40
N GLU A 320 -24.61 0.26 -12.06
CA GLU A 320 -25.24 -0.98 -12.50
C GLU A 320 -24.71 -2.15 -11.65
N ASP A 321 -25.60 -2.98 -11.10
CA ASP A 321 -25.22 -4.13 -10.27
C ASP A 321 -24.21 -5.05 -10.96
N ARG A 322 -24.36 -5.24 -12.27
CA ARG A 322 -23.42 -6.02 -13.10
C ARG A 322 -21.98 -5.52 -12.98
N ARG A 323 -21.78 -4.19 -12.99
CA ARG A 323 -20.43 -3.59 -12.91
C ARG A 323 -19.82 -3.75 -11.52
N TRP A 324 -20.64 -3.56 -10.49
CA TRP A 324 -20.20 -3.77 -9.11
C TRP A 324 -19.90 -5.24 -8.83
N ARG A 325 -20.70 -6.17 -9.40
CA ARG A 325 -20.42 -7.60 -9.29
C ARG A 325 -19.09 -7.94 -9.93
N LEU A 326 -18.85 -7.53 -11.17
CA LEU A 326 -17.57 -7.77 -11.85
C LEU A 326 -16.39 -7.19 -11.09
N LEU A 327 -16.52 -5.97 -10.52
CA LEU A 327 -15.47 -5.36 -9.70
C LEU A 327 -15.15 -6.21 -8.47
N LEU A 328 -16.17 -6.66 -7.74
CA LEU A 328 -15.96 -7.50 -6.54
C LEU A 328 -15.43 -8.89 -6.90
N ASP A 329 -15.93 -9.53 -7.95
CA ASP A 329 -15.41 -10.82 -8.41
C ASP A 329 -13.93 -10.70 -8.79
N TYR A 330 -13.56 -9.65 -9.51
CA TYR A 330 -12.17 -9.39 -9.86
C TYR A 330 -11.32 -9.09 -8.62
N TYR A 331 -11.80 -8.26 -7.70
CA TYR A 331 -11.12 -7.95 -6.44
C TYR A 331 -10.81 -9.21 -5.62
N PHE A 332 -11.80 -10.09 -5.45
CA PHE A 332 -11.63 -11.34 -4.72
C PHE A 332 -10.69 -12.31 -5.44
N ASN A 333 -10.71 -12.34 -6.76
CA ASN A 333 -9.76 -13.14 -7.54
C ASN A 333 -8.34 -12.59 -7.47
N CYS A 334 -8.13 -11.27 -7.47
CA CYS A 334 -6.84 -10.64 -7.17
C CYS A 334 -6.33 -11.01 -5.77
N MET A 335 -7.23 -11.08 -4.77
CA MET A 335 -6.87 -11.54 -3.43
C MET A 335 -6.49 -13.02 -3.40
N ARG A 336 -7.15 -13.89 -4.18
CA ARG A 336 -6.77 -15.30 -4.31
C ARG A 336 -5.40 -15.46 -4.96
N ASP A 337 -5.10 -14.69 -6.01
CA ASP A 337 -3.77 -14.69 -6.64
C ASP A 337 -2.69 -14.23 -5.65
N SER A 338 -2.94 -13.16 -4.90
CA SER A 338 -2.00 -12.74 -3.85
C SER A 338 -1.88 -13.76 -2.72
N ASP A 339 -2.94 -14.54 -2.42
CA ASP A 339 -2.88 -15.61 -1.42
C ASP A 339 -1.95 -16.75 -1.85
N GLU A 340 -1.97 -17.14 -3.13
CA GLU A 340 -1.00 -18.09 -3.68
C GLU A 340 0.45 -17.57 -3.54
N ASN A 341 0.65 -16.27 -3.75
CA ASN A 341 1.95 -15.63 -3.60
C ASN A 341 2.39 -15.62 -2.12
N VAL A 342 1.49 -15.30 -1.19
CA VAL A 342 1.74 -15.40 0.26
C VAL A 342 2.07 -16.83 0.68
N ALA A 343 1.33 -17.83 0.18
CA ALA A 343 1.61 -19.25 0.44
C ALA A 343 3.04 -19.62 0.07
N ALA A 344 3.50 -19.17 -1.11
CA ALA A 344 4.84 -19.50 -1.61
C ALA A 344 5.96 -18.80 -0.80
N VAL A 345 5.77 -17.55 -0.34
CA VAL A 345 6.72 -16.88 0.56
C VAL A 345 6.82 -17.63 1.89
N MET A 346 5.67 -18.00 2.48
CA MET A 346 5.62 -18.76 3.73
C MET A 346 6.28 -20.14 3.59
N GLN A 347 6.07 -20.82 2.44
CA GLN A 347 6.75 -22.08 2.16
C GLN A 347 8.26 -21.86 1.97
N GLY A 348 8.69 -20.79 1.31
CA GLY A 348 10.09 -20.41 1.17
C GLY A 348 10.77 -20.18 2.53
N LEU A 349 10.10 -19.52 3.45
CA LEU A 349 10.58 -19.34 4.82
C LEU A 349 10.72 -20.68 5.54
N LYS A 350 9.73 -21.56 5.44
CA LYS A 350 9.76 -22.90 6.03
C LYS A 350 10.89 -23.74 5.45
N ASP A 351 11.04 -23.78 4.11
CA ASP A 351 12.09 -24.52 3.41
C ASP A 351 13.51 -24.01 3.76
N SER A 352 13.64 -22.74 4.12
CA SER A 352 14.90 -22.17 4.60
C SER A 352 15.29 -22.64 6.00
N GLY A 353 14.36 -23.27 6.73
CA GLY A 353 14.56 -23.72 8.12
C GLY A 353 14.72 -22.58 9.12
N MET A 354 14.19 -21.37 8.80
CA MET A 354 14.28 -20.19 9.68
C MET A 354 12.92 -19.80 10.29
N GLU A 355 11.84 -20.56 10.02
CA GLU A 355 10.47 -20.24 10.48
C GLU A 355 10.42 -20.06 12.02
N ASP A 356 11.08 -20.94 12.77
CA ASP A 356 11.03 -20.96 14.24
C ASP A 356 11.75 -19.76 14.90
N ASN A 357 12.57 -19.03 14.15
CA ASN A 357 13.27 -17.82 14.61
C ASN A 357 12.87 -16.57 13.80
N THR A 358 11.68 -16.56 13.23
CA THR A 358 11.21 -15.45 12.41
C THR A 358 9.85 -14.94 12.86
N ILE A 359 9.77 -13.64 13.15
CA ILE A 359 8.50 -12.94 13.32
C ILE A 359 7.93 -12.71 11.91
N VAL A 360 6.67 -13.11 11.68
CA VAL A 360 5.97 -12.85 10.42
C VAL A 360 4.88 -11.84 10.67
N ILE A 361 4.91 -10.74 9.89
CA ILE A 361 3.91 -9.69 9.94
C ILE A 361 3.22 -9.65 8.57
N PHE A 362 1.90 -9.84 8.54
CA PHE A 362 1.08 -9.71 7.35
C PHE A 362 0.12 -8.53 7.54
N THR A 363 0.11 -7.60 6.57
CA THR A 363 -0.78 -6.43 6.59
C THR A 363 -1.02 -5.89 5.17
N ALA A 364 -1.86 -4.84 5.07
CA ALA A 364 -2.10 -4.09 3.83
C ALA A 364 -1.78 -2.60 4.02
N ASP A 365 -1.57 -1.88 2.92
CA ASP A 365 -1.35 -0.42 2.99
C ASP A 365 -2.67 0.36 3.11
N HIS A 366 -3.74 -0.05 2.46
CA HIS A 366 -5.10 0.47 2.58
C HIS A 366 -6.09 -0.55 2.02
N GLY A 367 -7.40 -0.28 2.15
CA GLY A 367 -8.45 -1.13 1.59
C GLY A 367 -8.98 -0.63 0.25
N GLU A 368 -10.16 -1.15 -0.13
CA GLU A 368 -10.92 -0.90 -1.37
C GLU A 368 -12.37 -0.59 -1.03
N LEU A 369 -12.96 0.46 -1.61
CA LEU A 369 -14.35 0.84 -1.40
C LEU A 369 -15.35 -0.17 -1.98
N GLY A 370 -15.00 -0.86 -3.07
CA GLY A 370 -15.75 -2.00 -3.60
C GLY A 370 -17.23 -1.74 -3.94
N GLY A 371 -17.59 -0.52 -4.28
CA GLY A 371 -18.98 -0.10 -4.51
C GLY A 371 -19.68 0.52 -3.30
N SER A 372 -19.07 0.42 -2.12
CA SER A 372 -19.61 1.07 -0.93
C SER A 372 -19.75 2.57 -1.14
N HIS A 373 -20.88 3.11 -0.72
CA HIS A 373 -21.21 4.53 -0.88
C HIS A 373 -21.21 5.02 -2.35
N GLN A 374 -21.48 4.12 -3.30
CA GLN A 374 -21.44 4.38 -4.74
C GLN A 374 -20.04 4.80 -5.23
N MET A 375 -18.98 4.33 -4.56
CA MET A 375 -17.60 4.67 -4.88
C MET A 375 -16.75 3.41 -5.07
N ARG A 376 -15.64 3.55 -5.77
CA ARG A 376 -14.64 2.49 -6.02
C ARG A 376 -13.24 3.02 -5.73
N GLY A 377 -12.29 2.10 -5.58
CA GLY A 377 -10.90 2.43 -5.32
C GLY A 377 -10.67 2.96 -3.90
N LYS A 378 -9.77 3.89 -3.77
CA LYS A 378 -9.30 4.48 -2.51
C LYS A 378 -9.08 5.97 -2.70
N GLY A 379 -9.07 6.72 -1.59
CA GLY A 379 -8.80 8.17 -1.66
C GLY A 379 -9.26 8.94 -0.43
N THR A 380 -9.71 10.16 -0.65
CA THR A 380 -9.95 11.18 0.37
C THR A 380 -11.23 10.96 1.19
N THR A 381 -11.55 9.73 1.55
CA THR A 381 -12.68 9.40 2.42
C THR A 381 -12.21 8.63 3.65
N ALA A 382 -13.03 8.59 4.71
CA ALA A 382 -12.70 7.92 5.97
C ALA A 382 -13.58 6.68 6.22
N TYR A 383 -14.01 6.01 5.15
CA TYR A 383 -14.85 4.83 5.28
C TYR A 383 -14.04 3.60 5.69
N LYS A 384 -14.67 2.73 6.48
CA LYS A 384 -14.03 1.50 7.01
C LYS A 384 -13.51 0.58 5.91
N GLU A 385 -14.14 0.57 4.74
CA GLU A 385 -13.76 -0.27 3.61
C GLU A 385 -12.34 0.04 3.09
N GLN A 386 -11.82 1.23 3.35
CA GLN A 386 -10.45 1.57 2.99
C GLN A 386 -9.53 1.79 4.19
N ASN A 387 -10.08 2.08 5.39
CA ASN A 387 -9.28 2.33 6.59
C ASN A 387 -9.00 1.08 7.40
N HIS A 388 -9.99 0.18 7.48
CA HIS A 388 -9.89 -1.03 8.28
C HIS A 388 -9.19 -2.11 7.46
N ILE A 389 -7.95 -2.40 7.80
CA ILE A 389 -7.03 -3.27 7.07
C ILE A 389 -6.61 -4.47 7.93
N PRO A 390 -6.17 -5.59 7.33
CA PRO A 390 -5.69 -6.74 8.09
C PRO A 390 -4.37 -6.44 8.80
N LEU A 391 -4.19 -7.00 10.00
CA LEU A 391 -2.91 -7.16 10.66
C LEU A 391 -2.88 -8.49 11.37
N MET A 392 -1.92 -9.34 11.02
CA MET A 392 -1.68 -10.64 11.64
C MET A 392 -0.19 -10.78 11.95
N ILE A 393 0.16 -11.11 13.20
CA ILE A 393 1.55 -11.25 13.63
C ILE A 393 1.76 -12.65 14.20
N ILE A 394 2.64 -13.43 13.55
CA ILE A 394 3.17 -14.67 14.10
C ILE A 394 4.46 -14.32 14.82
N HIS A 395 4.56 -14.67 16.09
CA HIS A 395 5.76 -14.44 16.89
C HIS A 395 6.19 -15.73 17.57
N PRO A 396 7.46 -16.19 17.41
CA PRO A 396 7.91 -17.47 17.94
C PRO A 396 7.73 -17.64 19.46
N ALA A 397 7.84 -16.55 20.23
CA ALA A 397 7.72 -16.58 21.68
C ALA A 397 6.28 -16.48 22.20
N TYR A 398 5.30 -16.20 21.35
CA TYR A 398 3.91 -16.00 21.77
C TYR A 398 2.96 -16.98 21.08
N PRO A 399 2.04 -17.61 21.83
CA PRO A 399 1.06 -18.51 21.22
C PRO A 399 0.08 -17.72 20.34
N GLY A 400 -0.07 -18.18 19.09
CA GLY A 400 -1.02 -17.64 18.13
C GLY A 400 -2.44 -18.18 18.25
N GLY A 401 -3.23 -18.00 17.17
CA GLY A 401 -4.64 -18.39 17.10
C GLY A 401 -5.53 -17.53 17.99
N LYS A 402 -5.14 -16.29 18.27
CA LYS A 402 -5.83 -15.34 19.15
C LYS A 402 -6.23 -14.07 18.38
N GLU A 403 -7.25 -13.39 18.89
CA GLU A 403 -7.67 -12.09 18.42
C GLU A 403 -7.36 -11.01 19.47
N CYS A 404 -6.86 -9.87 18.98
CA CYS A 404 -6.65 -8.66 19.76
C CYS A 404 -7.58 -7.57 19.22
N GLN A 405 -8.42 -7.02 20.10
CA GLN A 405 -9.40 -5.97 19.75
C GLN A 405 -8.89 -4.55 20.00
N ALA A 406 -7.64 -4.40 20.47
CA ALA A 406 -7.04 -3.09 20.64
C ALA A 406 -7.04 -2.31 19.33
N ILE A 407 -7.31 -1.02 19.40
CA ILE A 407 -7.15 -0.11 18.26
C ILE A 407 -5.66 0.04 18.01
N THR A 408 -5.23 -0.30 16.80
CA THR A 408 -3.86 -0.14 16.33
C THR A 408 -3.86 0.54 14.96
N SER A 409 -2.75 1.12 14.58
CA SER A 409 -2.60 1.77 13.28
C SER A 409 -1.25 1.44 12.64
N GLN A 410 -1.10 1.81 11.38
CA GLN A 410 0.18 1.68 10.67
C GLN A 410 1.34 2.42 11.36
N LEU A 411 1.05 3.46 12.14
CA LEU A 411 2.05 4.18 12.94
C LEU A 411 2.73 3.28 13.97
N ASP A 412 2.00 2.28 14.47
CA ASP A 412 2.50 1.37 15.50
C ASP A 412 3.48 0.33 14.92
N LEU A 413 3.47 0.09 13.60
CA LEU A 413 4.28 -0.96 12.98
C LEU A 413 5.78 -0.72 13.14
N ALA A 414 6.28 0.45 12.72
CA ALA A 414 7.71 0.75 12.78
C ALA A 414 8.26 0.86 14.21
N THR A 415 7.40 1.16 15.18
CA THR A 415 7.78 1.22 16.61
C THR A 415 7.68 -0.13 17.31
N THR A 416 6.91 -1.07 16.73
CA THR A 416 6.75 -2.44 17.23
C THR A 416 7.86 -3.35 16.71
N ILE A 417 8.28 -3.14 15.47
CA ILE A 417 9.37 -3.83 14.80
C ILE A 417 10.70 -3.35 15.36
#